data_1a93f5280a2cc28098d5c231eaf57c62
#
_entry.id   1a93f5280a2cc28098d5c231eaf57c62
#
_cell.length_a   1.000
_cell.length_b   1.000
_cell.length_c   1.000
_cell.angle_alpha   90.00
_cell.angle_beta   90.00
_cell.angle_gamma   90.00
#
_symmetry.space_group_name_H-M   'P 1'
#
loop_
_entity.id
_entity.type
_entity.pdbx_description
1 polymer ?
#
loop_
_entity_poly.entity_id
_entity_poly.type
_entity_poly.pdbx_seq_one_letter_code
_entity_poly.pdbx_strand_id
1 'polypeptide(L)'
;EYMNPVIMLSDGAIGQMMEGVELPEFSKVDPDKPWVLKGADAEHARNLYTGSFDGPENDQKLRAKYELMAGNEQRWEAINTQDAEIVLVSYGISSRVCKRAVKLGREQGIKLGLLRPITLWPFPVLPFKELRETARAFLSVVIIAVTPAILPVAQSDKVWTPTDELPLSSATT
;
A
#
# COMPACT_ATOMS: atom_id res chain seq x y z
N GLU A 1 3.94 -10.14 15.67
CA GLU A 1 3.74 -11.43 14.99
C GLU A 1 4.91 -11.76 14.08
N TYR A 2 5.25 -10.89 13.14
CA TYR A 2 6.31 -11.12 12.15
C TYR A 2 7.68 -10.62 12.57
N MET A 3 7.82 -9.97 13.70
CA MET A 3 9.07 -9.33 14.15
C MET A 3 9.67 -8.45 13.05
N ASN A 4 8.85 -7.61 12.45
CA ASN A 4 9.21 -6.76 11.33
C ASN A 4 8.95 -5.30 11.68
N PRO A 5 9.81 -4.35 11.32
CA PRO A 5 9.51 -2.94 11.47
C PRO A 5 8.33 -2.56 10.58
N VAL A 6 7.49 -1.65 11.08
CA VAL A 6 6.35 -1.11 10.35
C VAL A 6 6.56 0.38 10.16
N ILE A 7 6.41 0.86 8.94
CA ILE A 7 6.50 2.27 8.59
C ILE A 7 5.10 2.77 8.27
N MET A 8 4.63 3.75 9.01
CA MET A 8 3.40 4.45 8.71
C MET A 8 3.73 5.72 7.91
N LEU A 9 3.17 5.81 6.70
CA LEU A 9 3.34 6.97 5.82
C LEU A 9 2.08 7.83 5.88
N SER A 10 2.26 9.12 6.11
CA SER A 10 1.21 10.12 6.05
C SER A 10 1.71 11.32 5.27
N ASP A 11 0.84 11.88 4.42
CA ASP A 11 1.16 13.15 3.77
C ASP A 11 0.93 14.35 4.72
N GLY A 12 1.59 15.47 4.44
CA GLY A 12 1.54 16.65 5.29
C GLY A 12 0.13 17.26 5.38
N ALA A 13 -0.71 17.11 4.36
CA ALA A 13 -2.06 17.64 4.38
C ALA A 13 -2.95 16.81 5.33
N ILE A 14 -2.89 15.49 5.26
CA ILE A 14 -3.61 14.61 6.19
C ILE A 14 -3.12 14.82 7.61
N GLY A 15 -1.81 14.95 7.82
CA GLY A 15 -1.22 15.15 9.15
C GLY A 15 -1.65 16.47 9.84
N GLN A 16 -2.14 17.45 9.07
CA GLN A 16 -2.62 18.75 9.57
C GLN A 16 -4.15 18.86 9.67
N MET A 17 -4.87 17.89 9.14
CA MET A 17 -6.35 17.91 9.20
C MET A 17 -6.85 17.48 10.57
N MET A 18 -7.81 18.23 11.08
CA MET A 18 -8.54 17.84 12.29
C MET A 18 -9.65 16.87 11.91
N GLU A 19 -9.63 15.69 12.52
CA GLU A 19 -10.68 14.68 12.41
C GLU A 19 -11.02 14.10 13.78
N GLY A 20 -12.27 13.66 13.94
CA GLY A 20 -12.67 12.88 15.11
C GLY A 20 -11.95 11.54 15.10
N VAL A 21 -11.28 11.20 16.21
CA VAL A 21 -10.58 9.94 16.40
C VAL A 21 -11.25 9.18 17.53
N GLU A 22 -11.68 7.97 17.25
CA GLU A 22 -12.07 7.00 18.26
C GLU A 22 -10.83 6.20 18.66
N LEU A 23 -10.43 6.33 19.92
CA LEU A 23 -9.32 5.57 20.44
C LEU A 23 -9.79 4.12 20.67
N PRO A 24 -9.06 3.11 20.15
CA PRO A 24 -9.38 1.72 20.47
C PRO A 24 -9.15 1.44 21.95
N GLU A 25 -9.82 0.41 22.46
CA GLU A 25 -9.53 -0.07 23.79
C GLU A 25 -8.05 -0.45 23.93
N PHE A 26 -7.49 -0.15 25.09
CA PHE A 26 -6.09 -0.42 25.37
C PHE A 26 -5.86 -1.94 25.43
N SER A 27 -5.15 -2.49 24.46
CA SER A 27 -4.74 -3.88 24.48
C SER A 27 -3.46 -4.03 25.31
N LYS A 28 -3.46 -4.95 26.28
CA LYS A 28 -2.24 -5.29 27.00
C LYS A 28 -1.23 -5.92 26.05
N VAL A 29 0.00 -5.43 26.08
CA VAL A 29 1.10 -6.07 25.36
C VAL A 29 1.36 -7.42 26.04
N ASP A 30 1.41 -8.49 25.25
CA ASP A 30 1.79 -9.81 25.74
C ASP A 30 3.29 -9.83 26.07
N PRO A 31 3.67 -9.89 27.36
CA PRO A 31 5.08 -9.87 27.75
C PRO A 31 5.81 -11.18 27.49
N ASP A 32 5.11 -12.25 27.16
CA ASP A 32 5.68 -13.59 27.02
C ASP A 32 6.09 -13.98 25.60
N LYS A 33 6.05 -13.01 24.68
CA LYS A 33 6.59 -13.23 23.34
C LYS A 33 8.10 -13.51 23.41
N PRO A 34 8.61 -14.56 22.74
CA PRO A 34 10.00 -15.01 22.86
C PRO A 34 11.04 -14.00 22.37
N TRP A 35 10.59 -12.95 21.67
CA TRP A 35 11.45 -11.91 21.10
C TRP A 35 11.43 -10.59 21.88
N VAL A 36 10.65 -10.49 22.95
CA VAL A 36 10.57 -9.27 23.77
C VAL A 36 11.84 -9.13 24.60
N LEU A 37 12.43 -7.95 24.59
CA LEU A 37 13.57 -7.60 25.46
C LEU A 37 13.06 -7.41 26.88
N LYS A 38 13.46 -8.29 27.79
CA LYS A 38 13.04 -8.28 29.21
C LYS A 38 14.06 -7.61 30.13
N GLY A 39 14.95 -6.76 29.60
CA GLY A 39 16.01 -6.09 30.35
C GLY A 39 17.39 -6.72 30.11
N ALA A 40 18.28 -6.64 31.09
CA ALA A 40 19.67 -7.10 30.98
C ALA A 40 19.86 -8.62 31.20
N ASP A 41 18.81 -9.40 31.00
CA ASP A 41 18.86 -10.86 31.13
C ASP A 41 19.58 -11.45 29.91
N ALA A 42 20.73 -12.09 30.16
CA ALA A 42 21.59 -12.64 29.11
C ALA A 42 20.93 -13.78 28.31
N GLU A 43 19.95 -14.49 28.89
CA GLU A 43 19.25 -15.59 28.22
C GLU A 43 18.36 -15.09 27.05
N HIS A 44 17.96 -13.82 27.10
CA HIS A 44 17.10 -13.19 26.09
C HIS A 44 17.82 -12.14 25.26
N ALA A 45 19.15 -12.02 25.38
CA ALA A 45 19.93 -11.10 24.57
C ALA A 45 19.84 -11.47 23.09
N ARG A 46 19.40 -10.54 22.25
CA ARG A 46 19.46 -10.68 20.80
C ARG A 46 20.83 -10.25 20.30
N ASN A 47 21.51 -11.16 19.67
CA ASN A 47 22.75 -10.86 18.97
C ASN A 47 22.42 -10.26 17.58
N LEU A 48 23.00 -9.12 17.28
CA LEU A 48 23.04 -8.57 15.94
C LEU A 48 24.15 -9.31 15.19
N TYR A 49 23.76 -10.16 14.26
CA TYR A 49 24.72 -10.79 13.34
C TYR A 49 25.01 -9.84 12.20
N THR A 50 26.24 -9.35 12.13
CA THR A 50 26.72 -8.51 11.02
C THR A 50 27.53 -9.31 10.00
N GLY A 51 27.63 -10.63 10.15
CA GLY A 51 28.42 -11.52 9.32
C GLY A 51 27.61 -12.28 8.29
N SER A 52 28.24 -12.58 7.17
CA SER A 52 27.66 -13.30 6.02
C SER A 52 27.56 -14.82 6.18
N PHE A 53 27.81 -15.35 7.36
CA PHE A 53 27.93 -16.80 7.57
C PHE A 53 26.62 -17.59 7.41
N ASP A 54 25.47 -16.96 7.67
CA ASP A 54 24.16 -17.61 7.57
C ASP A 54 23.33 -17.08 6.38
N GLY A 55 23.98 -16.51 5.39
CA GLY A 55 23.32 -15.79 4.29
C GLY A 55 22.21 -16.59 3.60
N PRO A 56 22.47 -17.77 3.01
CA PRO A 56 21.45 -18.51 2.26
C PRO A 56 20.31 -19.02 3.12
N GLU A 57 20.60 -19.48 4.33
CA GLU A 57 19.57 -19.98 5.26
C GLU A 57 18.70 -18.85 5.82
N ASN A 58 19.33 -17.73 6.17
CA ASN A 58 18.60 -16.55 6.60
C ASN A 58 17.73 -15.97 5.50
N ASP A 59 18.21 -15.94 4.26
CA ASP A 59 17.44 -15.51 3.09
C ASP A 59 16.20 -16.38 2.86
N GLN A 60 16.31 -17.68 3.04
CA GLN A 60 15.16 -18.59 2.95
C GLN A 60 14.13 -18.29 4.04
N LYS A 61 14.56 -18.07 5.27
CA LYS A 61 13.68 -17.69 6.41
C LYS A 61 12.99 -16.34 6.15
N LEU A 62 13.73 -15.36 5.65
CA LEU A 62 13.18 -14.05 5.30
C LEU A 62 12.18 -14.15 4.15
N ARG A 63 12.50 -14.92 3.12
CA ARG A 63 11.59 -15.14 1.99
C ARG A 63 10.29 -15.77 2.45
N ALA A 64 10.34 -16.84 3.22
CA ALA A 64 9.15 -17.48 3.76
C ALA A 64 8.31 -16.53 4.62
N LYS A 65 8.97 -15.72 5.46
CA LYS A 65 8.30 -14.68 6.24
C LYS A 65 7.60 -13.65 5.36
N TYR A 66 8.27 -13.15 4.32
CA TYR A 66 7.69 -12.14 3.42
C TYR A 66 6.56 -12.71 2.55
N GLU A 67 6.65 -13.96 2.13
CA GLU A 67 5.56 -14.64 1.43
C GLU A 67 4.32 -14.77 2.32
N LEU A 68 4.51 -15.13 3.59
CA LEU A 68 3.43 -15.19 4.57
C LEU A 68 2.81 -13.80 4.80
N MET A 69 3.61 -12.76 4.97
CA MET A 69 3.14 -11.39 5.12
C MET A 69 2.40 -10.92 3.86
N ALA A 70 2.94 -11.23 2.68
CA ALA A 70 2.31 -10.88 1.42
C ALA A 70 0.93 -11.54 1.23
N GLY A 71 0.72 -12.72 1.81
CA GLY A 71 -0.58 -13.39 1.80
C GLY A 71 -1.59 -12.78 2.79
N ASN A 72 -1.14 -12.41 3.97
CA ASN A 72 -2.03 -12.11 5.09
C ASN A 72 -2.27 -10.61 5.32
N GLU A 73 -1.34 -9.74 4.91
CA GLU A 73 -1.35 -8.34 5.33
C GLU A 73 -1.71 -7.37 4.20
N GLN A 74 -2.27 -7.85 3.11
CA GLN A 74 -2.82 -6.97 2.08
C GLN A 74 -4.07 -6.29 2.60
N ARG A 75 -4.09 -4.94 2.59
CA ARG A 75 -5.23 -4.14 3.05
C ARG A 75 -5.59 -3.10 2.00
N TRP A 76 -6.88 -2.98 1.74
CA TRP A 76 -7.45 -2.01 0.80
C TRP A 76 -8.87 -1.63 1.18
N GLU A 77 -9.34 -0.56 0.60
CA GLU A 77 -10.73 -0.11 0.65
C GLU A 77 -11.26 -0.04 -0.79
N ALA A 78 -12.38 -0.70 -1.05
CA ALA A 78 -13.05 -0.68 -2.34
C ALA A 78 -14.39 0.05 -2.21
N ILE A 79 -14.61 1.09 -3.01
CA ILE A 79 -15.81 1.92 -2.97
C ILE A 79 -16.47 1.90 -4.34
N ASN A 80 -17.72 1.42 -4.39
CA ASN A 80 -18.50 1.36 -5.62
C ASN A 80 -17.79 0.65 -6.78
N THR A 81 -17.04 -0.41 -6.50
CA THR A 81 -16.25 -1.11 -7.53
C THR A 81 -16.99 -2.24 -8.22
N GLN A 82 -18.10 -2.73 -7.65
CA GLN A 82 -18.81 -3.93 -8.12
C GLN A 82 -19.35 -3.80 -9.55
N ASP A 83 -19.80 -2.61 -9.92
CA ASP A 83 -20.38 -2.30 -11.24
C ASP A 83 -19.58 -1.22 -11.98
N ALA A 84 -18.38 -0.93 -11.51
CA ALA A 84 -17.54 0.14 -12.06
C ALA A 84 -16.96 -0.28 -13.41
N GLU A 85 -17.11 0.59 -14.42
CA GLU A 85 -16.41 0.47 -15.69
C GLU A 85 -15.03 1.11 -15.64
N ILE A 86 -14.87 2.15 -14.82
CA ILE A 86 -13.59 2.83 -14.58
C ILE A 86 -13.31 2.82 -13.09
N VAL A 87 -12.16 2.31 -12.70
CA VAL A 87 -11.73 2.26 -11.30
C VAL A 87 -10.57 3.23 -11.08
N LEU A 88 -10.80 4.23 -10.25
CA LEU A 88 -9.74 5.12 -9.79
C LEU A 88 -8.90 4.38 -8.76
N VAL A 89 -7.58 4.49 -8.85
CA VAL A 89 -6.65 3.91 -7.89
C VAL A 89 -5.87 5.05 -7.24
N SER A 90 -6.01 5.21 -5.93
CA SER A 90 -5.34 6.32 -5.22
C SER A 90 -5.25 6.06 -3.72
N TYR A 91 -4.28 6.68 -3.07
CA TYR A 91 -4.08 6.65 -1.62
C TYR A 91 -3.84 8.06 -1.07
N GLY A 92 -3.76 8.18 0.27
CA GLY A 92 -3.52 9.46 0.93
C GLY A 92 -4.61 10.50 0.62
N ILE A 93 -4.22 11.76 0.50
CA ILE A 93 -5.14 12.87 0.21
C ILE A 93 -5.83 12.71 -1.15
N SER A 94 -5.14 12.14 -2.15
CA SER A 94 -5.70 11.88 -3.46
C SER A 94 -6.94 10.99 -3.39
N SER A 95 -6.95 10.00 -2.50
CA SER A 95 -8.10 9.11 -2.33
C SER A 95 -9.34 9.86 -1.81
N ARG A 96 -9.17 10.89 -0.98
CA ARG A 96 -10.28 11.73 -0.50
C ARG A 96 -10.91 12.52 -1.64
N VAL A 97 -10.08 13.08 -2.51
CA VAL A 97 -10.55 13.76 -3.73
C VAL A 97 -11.27 12.78 -4.66
N CYS A 98 -10.69 11.58 -4.86
CA CYS A 98 -11.30 10.54 -5.68
C CYS A 98 -12.64 10.03 -5.12
N LYS A 99 -12.81 9.92 -3.79
CA LYS A 99 -14.11 9.61 -3.17
C LYS A 99 -15.18 10.62 -3.61
N ARG A 100 -14.85 11.91 -3.60
CA ARG A 100 -15.76 12.95 -4.06
C ARG A 100 -16.03 12.86 -5.56
N ALA A 101 -14.99 12.61 -6.37
CA ALA A 101 -15.11 12.47 -7.83
C ALA A 101 -16.00 11.27 -8.19
N VAL A 102 -15.85 10.13 -7.52
CA VAL A 102 -16.71 8.95 -7.71
C VAL A 102 -18.18 9.29 -7.41
N LYS A 103 -18.45 10.00 -6.32
CA LYS A 103 -19.81 10.40 -5.99
C LYS A 103 -20.41 11.28 -7.09
N LEU A 104 -19.71 12.33 -7.48
CA LEU A 104 -20.18 13.26 -8.52
C LEU A 104 -20.33 12.59 -9.89
N GLY A 105 -19.40 11.71 -10.28
CA GLY A 105 -19.48 10.97 -11.52
C GLY A 105 -20.69 10.04 -11.59
N ARG A 106 -20.98 9.35 -10.48
CA ARG A 106 -22.16 8.48 -10.39
C ARG A 106 -23.47 9.26 -10.42
N GLU A 107 -23.54 10.45 -9.85
CA GLU A 107 -24.68 11.37 -9.97
C GLU A 107 -24.93 11.76 -11.45
N GLN A 108 -23.90 11.73 -12.30
CA GLN A 108 -23.96 11.96 -13.74
C GLN A 108 -24.14 10.66 -14.57
N GLY A 109 -24.34 9.54 -13.94
CA GLY A 109 -24.54 8.26 -14.61
C GLY A 109 -23.25 7.54 -15.05
N ILE A 110 -22.07 8.03 -14.66
CA ILE A 110 -20.80 7.39 -14.97
C ILE A 110 -20.48 6.33 -13.92
N LYS A 111 -20.24 5.10 -14.33
CA LYS A 111 -19.93 3.99 -13.45
C LYS A 111 -18.47 4.02 -12.98
N LEU A 112 -18.18 4.94 -12.07
CA LEU A 112 -16.88 5.09 -11.43
C LEU A 112 -16.82 4.28 -10.13
N GLY A 113 -15.64 3.70 -9.86
CA GLY A 113 -15.28 3.10 -8.59
C GLY A 113 -13.95 3.66 -8.07
N LEU A 114 -13.66 3.42 -6.80
CA LEU A 114 -12.37 3.74 -6.19
C LEU A 114 -11.80 2.51 -5.51
N LEU A 115 -10.57 2.18 -5.83
CA LEU A 115 -9.75 1.23 -5.11
C LEU A 115 -8.63 2.00 -4.40
N ARG A 116 -8.64 1.95 -3.07
CA ARG A 116 -7.65 2.61 -2.22
C ARG A 116 -6.75 1.56 -1.58
N PRO A 117 -5.50 1.41 -2.01
CA PRO A 117 -4.51 0.65 -1.26
C PRO A 117 -4.29 1.30 0.12
N ILE A 118 -4.35 0.49 1.17
CA ILE A 118 -4.00 0.90 2.54
C ILE A 118 -2.56 0.49 2.82
N THR A 119 -2.21 -0.77 2.50
CA THR A 119 -0.81 -1.20 2.54
C THR A 119 -0.14 -0.92 1.19
N LEU A 120 1.06 -0.31 1.24
CA LEU A 120 1.91 -0.14 0.07
C LEU A 120 2.88 -1.32 -0.08
N TRP A 121 3.22 -1.95 1.04
CA TRP A 121 3.86 -3.25 1.09
C TRP A 121 3.31 -4.03 2.30
N PRO A 122 2.82 -5.27 2.11
CA PRO A 122 2.59 -5.89 0.82
C PRO A 122 1.49 -5.18 0.03
N PHE A 123 1.70 -5.03 -1.28
CA PHE A 123 0.72 -4.37 -2.14
C PHE A 123 -0.52 -5.25 -2.34
N PRO A 124 -1.74 -4.70 -2.26
CA PRO A 124 -2.97 -5.47 -2.39
C PRO A 124 -3.25 -5.83 -3.87
N VAL A 125 -2.71 -6.93 -4.33
CA VAL A 125 -2.87 -7.42 -5.71
C VAL A 125 -4.24 -8.07 -5.92
N LEU A 126 -4.81 -8.66 -4.87
CA LEU A 126 -6.06 -9.42 -4.95
C LEU A 126 -7.23 -8.64 -5.57
N PRO A 127 -7.55 -7.41 -5.10
CA PRO A 127 -8.68 -6.66 -5.64
C PRO A 127 -8.48 -6.28 -7.12
N PHE A 128 -7.26 -6.10 -7.59
CA PHE A 128 -7.01 -5.84 -9.01
C PHE A 128 -7.31 -7.06 -9.89
N LYS A 129 -7.00 -8.26 -9.38
CA LYS A 129 -7.30 -9.50 -10.10
C LYS A 129 -8.81 -9.71 -10.24
N GLU A 130 -9.56 -9.41 -9.19
CA GLU A 130 -11.03 -9.53 -9.18
C GLU A 130 -11.68 -8.49 -10.10
N LEU A 131 -11.24 -7.24 -9.99
CA LEU A 131 -11.84 -6.14 -10.75
C LEU A 131 -11.43 -6.14 -12.23
N ARG A 132 -10.37 -6.85 -12.60
CA ARG A 132 -9.92 -6.95 -14.01
C ARG A 132 -11.01 -7.51 -14.93
N GLU A 133 -11.91 -8.35 -14.42
CA GLU A 133 -12.96 -8.97 -15.22
C GLU A 133 -14.13 -8.02 -15.52
N THR A 134 -14.33 -7.01 -14.67
CA THR A 134 -15.47 -6.10 -14.75
C THR A 134 -15.07 -4.69 -15.21
N ALA A 135 -13.91 -4.19 -14.75
CA ALA A 135 -13.44 -2.85 -15.08
C ALA A 135 -12.80 -2.80 -16.47
N ARG A 136 -13.19 -1.80 -17.25
CA ARG A 136 -12.58 -1.51 -18.57
C ARG A 136 -11.25 -0.78 -18.43
N ALA A 137 -11.10 0.03 -17.38
CA ALA A 137 -9.90 0.81 -17.16
C ALA A 137 -9.61 1.02 -15.67
N PHE A 138 -8.32 1.04 -15.35
CA PHE A 138 -7.80 1.51 -14.07
C PHE A 138 -7.08 2.84 -14.30
N LEU A 139 -7.42 3.85 -13.53
CA LEU A 139 -6.80 5.17 -13.59
C LEU A 139 -6.10 5.46 -12.26
N SER A 140 -4.78 5.52 -12.29
CA SER A 140 -3.99 5.95 -11.12
C SER A 140 -4.06 7.47 -10.97
N VAL A 141 -4.48 7.93 -9.81
CA VAL A 141 -4.60 9.35 -9.47
C VAL A 141 -3.68 9.68 -8.32
N VAL A 142 -2.67 10.51 -8.60
CA VAL A 142 -1.72 11.03 -7.61
C VAL A 142 -1.77 12.54 -7.64
N ILE A 143 -2.05 13.17 -6.49
CA ILE A 143 -1.92 14.61 -6.33
C ILE A 143 -0.50 14.87 -5.84
N ILE A 144 0.31 15.46 -6.69
CA ILE A 144 1.62 15.97 -6.31
C ILE A 144 1.38 17.41 -5.86
N ALA A 145 1.56 17.70 -4.58
CA ALA A 145 1.62 19.06 -4.10
C ALA A 145 2.92 19.68 -4.63
N VAL A 146 2.85 20.25 -5.81
CA VAL A 146 3.95 21.07 -6.34
C VAL A 146 3.84 22.42 -5.66
N THR A 147 4.79 22.78 -4.80
CA THR A 147 5.14 24.19 -4.58
C THR A 147 5.28 24.81 -5.95
N PRO A 148 4.86 26.07 -6.16
CA PRO A 148 4.75 26.63 -7.51
C PRO A 148 6.13 26.96 -8.13
N ALA A 149 6.90 25.94 -8.41
CA ALA A 149 7.96 25.97 -9.37
C ALA A 149 7.34 25.41 -10.66
N ILE A 150 7.10 26.30 -11.58
CA ILE A 150 6.56 26.04 -12.91
C ILE A 150 7.40 24.96 -13.60
N LEU A 151 7.00 23.72 -13.46
CA LEU A 151 7.45 22.66 -14.35
C LEU A 151 6.28 22.35 -15.29
N PRO A 152 6.49 22.37 -16.61
CA PRO A 152 5.45 21.96 -17.53
C PRO A 152 5.11 20.49 -17.23
N VAL A 153 3.89 20.27 -16.79
CA VAL A 153 3.33 18.92 -16.68
C VAL A 153 3.27 18.39 -18.12
N ALA A 154 4.18 17.49 -18.44
CA ALA A 154 4.03 16.68 -19.63
C ALA A 154 2.75 15.86 -19.44
N GLN A 155 1.69 16.24 -20.09
CA GLN A 155 0.48 15.44 -20.21
C GLN A 155 0.87 14.12 -20.85
N SER A 156 0.97 13.08 -20.05
CA SER A 156 1.08 11.73 -20.56
C SER A 156 -0.33 11.27 -20.93
N ASP A 157 -0.68 11.42 -22.19
CA ASP A 157 -1.93 10.92 -22.77
C ASP A 157 -1.98 9.40 -22.91
N LYS A 158 -1.08 8.69 -22.25
CA LYS A 158 -1.05 7.24 -22.28
C LYS A 158 -1.91 6.66 -21.15
N VAL A 159 -3.12 6.31 -21.50
CA VAL A 159 -3.90 5.33 -20.72
C VAL A 159 -3.20 3.98 -20.87
N TRP A 160 -2.65 3.47 -19.76
CA TRP A 160 -2.07 2.13 -19.75
C TRP A 160 -3.19 1.11 -19.97
N THR A 161 -3.09 0.31 -21.02
CA THR A 161 -3.98 -0.82 -21.28
C THR A 161 -3.28 -2.13 -20.88
N PRO A 162 -4.01 -3.16 -20.40
CA PRO A 162 -3.44 -4.43 -19.96
C PRO A 162 -2.68 -5.23 -21.04
N THR A 163 -2.67 -4.74 -22.28
CA THR A 163 -1.97 -5.36 -23.41
C THR A 163 -0.56 -4.82 -23.62
N ASP A 164 -0.19 -3.74 -22.93
CA ASP A 164 1.18 -3.21 -23.01
C ASP A 164 2.10 -4.09 -22.17
N GLU A 165 2.95 -4.86 -22.82
CA GLU A 165 4.01 -5.62 -22.15
C GLU A 165 4.96 -4.63 -21.46
N LEU A 166 5.22 -4.88 -20.17
CA LEU A 166 6.24 -4.13 -19.43
C LEU A 166 7.58 -4.32 -20.16
N PRO A 167 8.26 -3.25 -20.57
CA PRO A 167 9.61 -3.40 -21.12
C PRO A 167 10.51 -3.94 -20.01
N LEU A 168 10.85 -5.21 -20.08
CA LEU A 168 11.91 -5.78 -19.27
C LEU A 168 13.18 -5.04 -19.65
N SER A 169 13.68 -4.19 -18.75
CA SER A 169 14.96 -3.54 -18.94
C SER A 169 16.02 -4.61 -19.07
N SER A 170 16.58 -4.76 -20.27
CA SER A 170 17.79 -5.51 -20.52
C SER A 170 18.93 -4.81 -19.78
N ALA A 171 19.21 -5.23 -18.56
CA ALA A 171 20.48 -4.96 -17.93
C ALA A 171 21.49 -5.93 -18.54
N THR A 172 22.20 -5.49 -19.56
CA THR A 172 23.36 -6.19 -20.12
C THR A 172 24.60 -5.35 -19.83
N THR A 173 25.55 -6.00 -19.13
CA THR A 173 26.96 -5.65 -18.84
C THR A 173 27.22 -4.49 -17.91
#